data_05569392703f26df71c8ac18d6172507
#
_entry.id   05569392703f26df71c8ac18d6172507
#
_cell.length_a   1.000
_cell.length_b   1.000
_cell.length_c   1.000
_cell.angle_alpha   90.00
_cell.angle_beta   90.00
_cell.angle_gamma   90.00
#
_symmetry.space_group_name_H-M   'P 1'
#
loop_
_entity.id
_entity.type
_entity.pdbx_description
1 polymer ?
#
loop_
_entity_poly.entity_id
_entity_poly.type
_entity_poly.pdbx_seq_one_letter_code
_entity_poly.pdbx_strand_id
1 'polypeptide(L)'
;MELLACRLHLHGFLTFSSFTSVVPYGNTSFTEYKPAPVIHNYPLMYAFFGLVHGSLASKVRERPIEDAVRVAPPDYRLLKEVLRKLYVFPAKPYRLITTKMLAVAGGERLVQLVPKPKAMYPWRVVHQYFAPGSIFDTILLVYDEDYIPPKTIRLGVKRYGVFRVECVKANIVGEWHWYSDPVNVADIEKWGYTIVRQVTVLSPKKGTAEIARVILNKPVKRIEALFTEGRIEFKVPLPPNCQ
;
A
#
# COMPACT_ATOMS: atom_id res chain seq x y z
N MET A 1 -4.14 -12.61 -20.24
CA MET A 1 -3.51 -11.91 -19.10
C MET A 1 -2.47 -10.94 -19.64
N GLU A 2 -2.49 -9.71 -19.17
CA GLU A 2 -1.52 -8.67 -19.51
C GLU A 2 -0.73 -8.24 -18.27
N LEU A 3 0.55 -7.94 -18.45
CA LEU A 3 1.41 -7.36 -17.41
C LEU A 3 1.58 -5.88 -17.66
N LEU A 4 1.20 -5.05 -16.68
CA LEU A 4 1.40 -3.61 -16.72
C LEU A 4 2.30 -3.18 -15.57
N ALA A 5 3.35 -2.44 -15.87
CA ALA A 5 4.10 -1.69 -14.87
C ALA A 5 3.49 -0.31 -14.73
N CYS A 6 3.21 0.11 -13.50
CA CYS A 6 2.61 1.42 -13.25
C CYS A 6 3.45 2.25 -12.29
N ARG A 7 3.68 3.49 -12.69
CA ARG A 7 4.33 4.53 -11.90
C ARG A 7 3.31 5.46 -11.29
N LEU A 8 3.42 5.68 -10.00
CA LEU A 8 2.48 6.43 -9.17
C LEU A 8 3.16 7.70 -8.68
N HIS A 9 2.81 8.85 -9.27
CA HIS A 9 3.33 10.16 -8.89
C HIS A 9 2.44 10.79 -7.82
N LEU A 10 2.95 10.95 -6.61
CA LEU A 10 2.20 11.54 -5.50
C LEU A 10 2.11 13.07 -5.62
N HIS A 11 0.90 13.60 -5.65
CA HIS A 11 0.58 15.02 -5.67
C HIS A 11 0.06 15.57 -4.34
N GLY A 12 -0.42 14.69 -3.45
CA GLY A 12 -0.89 15.06 -2.12
C GLY A 12 0.03 14.51 -1.01
N PHE A 13 -0.38 14.66 0.23
CA PHE A 13 0.30 14.01 1.36
C PHE A 13 -0.27 12.62 1.59
N LEU A 14 0.60 11.63 1.75
CA LEU A 14 0.19 10.26 1.98
C LEU A 14 0.61 9.78 3.36
N THR A 15 -0.35 9.27 4.11
CA THR A 15 -0.12 8.51 5.32
C THR A 15 -1.05 7.32 5.38
N PHE A 16 -0.60 6.28 6.07
CA PHE A 16 -1.38 5.08 6.37
C PHE A 16 -1.40 4.86 7.88
N SER A 17 -2.37 4.09 8.35
CA SER A 17 -2.41 3.63 9.75
C SER A 17 -1.33 2.58 10.08
N SER A 18 -0.64 2.06 9.06
CA SER A 18 0.46 1.11 9.20
C SER A 18 1.79 1.86 9.30
N PHE A 19 2.43 1.77 10.45
CA PHE A 19 3.71 2.42 10.75
C PHE A 19 4.79 1.36 10.93
N THR A 20 6.01 1.64 10.44
CA THR A 20 7.17 0.74 10.65
C THR A 20 7.75 0.85 12.03
N SER A 21 7.66 2.01 12.64
CA SER A 21 8.20 2.24 13.98
C SER A 21 7.42 3.30 14.73
N VAL A 22 7.29 3.06 16.02
CA VAL A 22 6.90 4.05 17.01
C VAL A 22 8.16 4.29 17.83
N VAL A 23 8.83 5.41 17.61
CA VAL A 23 10.08 5.74 18.31
C VAL A 23 9.75 6.75 19.39
N PRO A 24 9.98 6.42 20.69
CA PRO A 24 9.98 7.45 21.71
C PRO A 24 11.13 8.41 21.42
N TYR A 25 10.85 9.69 21.37
CA TYR A 25 11.84 10.72 21.07
C TYR A 25 12.55 11.14 22.37
N GLY A 26 13.65 10.46 22.71
CA GLY A 26 14.44 10.71 23.94
C GLY A 26 13.63 10.50 25.22
N ASN A 27 14.01 11.18 26.32
CA ASN A 27 13.27 11.20 27.59
C ASN A 27 12.02 12.10 27.55
N THR A 28 11.57 12.50 26.36
CA THR A 28 10.42 13.38 26.17
C THR A 28 9.19 12.57 25.80
N SER A 29 8.00 13.10 26.10
CA SER A 29 6.68 12.51 25.75
C SER A 29 6.33 12.57 24.27
N PHE A 30 7.33 12.48 23.38
CA PHE A 30 7.14 12.49 21.93
C PHE A 30 7.05 11.08 21.38
N THR A 31 6.06 10.85 20.56
CA THR A 31 5.93 9.64 19.75
C THR A 31 6.06 10.00 18.27
N GLU A 32 7.00 9.38 17.57
CA GLU A 32 7.14 9.54 16.12
C GLU A 32 6.58 8.32 15.40
N TYR A 33 5.65 8.55 14.46
CA TYR A 33 5.08 7.54 13.59
C TYR A 33 5.70 7.65 12.20
N LYS A 34 6.43 6.62 11.78
CA LYS A 34 7.07 6.54 10.45
C LYS A 34 6.31 5.58 9.56
N PRO A 35 5.87 5.99 8.36
CA PRO A 35 5.23 5.07 7.42
C PRO A 35 6.24 4.06 6.88
N ALA A 36 5.78 2.83 6.61
CA ALA A 36 6.59 1.87 5.87
C ALA A 36 6.89 2.41 4.47
N PRO A 37 8.12 2.22 3.93
CA PRO A 37 8.49 2.67 2.59
C PRO A 37 7.89 1.76 1.51
N VAL A 38 6.63 1.40 1.64
CA VAL A 38 5.90 0.53 0.72
C VAL A 38 4.42 0.84 0.81
N ILE A 39 3.71 0.78 -0.31
CA ILE A 39 2.25 0.85 -0.32
C ILE A 39 1.72 -0.59 -0.44
N HIS A 40 0.90 -0.99 0.54
CA HIS A 40 0.30 -2.31 0.59
C HIS A 40 -0.60 -2.55 -0.64
N ASN A 41 -0.59 -3.79 -1.17
CA ASN A 41 -1.34 -4.15 -2.37
C ASN A 41 -2.86 -4.02 -2.24
N TYR A 42 -3.46 -4.35 -1.09
CA TYR A 42 -4.91 -4.30 -0.92
C TYR A 42 -5.50 -2.88 -1.09
N PRO A 43 -4.98 -1.82 -0.44
CA PRO A 43 -5.40 -0.46 -0.75
C PRO A 43 -5.23 -0.07 -2.22
N LEU A 44 -4.14 -0.53 -2.87
CA LEU A 44 -3.92 -0.30 -4.30
C LEU A 44 -4.98 -0.98 -5.15
N MET A 45 -5.28 -2.25 -4.89
CA MET A 45 -6.32 -2.99 -5.60
C MET A 45 -7.67 -2.29 -5.52
N TYR A 46 -8.05 -1.79 -4.32
CA TYR A 46 -9.25 -0.97 -4.16
C TYR A 46 -9.21 0.32 -4.96
N ALA A 47 -8.07 1.00 -4.98
CA ALA A 47 -7.93 2.27 -5.68
C ALA A 47 -7.97 2.08 -7.21
N PHE A 48 -7.30 1.07 -7.73
CA PHE A 48 -7.28 0.76 -9.15
C PHE A 48 -8.64 0.25 -9.65
N PHE A 49 -9.33 -0.56 -8.86
CA PHE A 49 -10.62 -1.14 -9.26
C PHE A 49 -11.81 -0.26 -8.91
N GLY A 50 -11.81 0.38 -7.76
CA GLY A 50 -12.99 1.08 -7.23
C GLY A 50 -13.36 2.38 -7.95
N LEU A 51 -12.45 2.94 -8.76
CA LEU A 51 -12.75 4.11 -9.59
C LEU A 51 -13.47 3.74 -10.90
N VAL A 52 -13.26 2.53 -11.38
CA VAL A 52 -13.86 2.03 -12.64
C VAL A 52 -15.27 1.46 -12.38
N HIS A 53 -15.51 0.90 -11.21
CA HIS A 53 -16.77 0.29 -10.82
C HIS A 53 -17.37 1.04 -9.62
N GLY A 54 -18.08 2.12 -9.87
CA GLY A 54 -18.75 2.94 -8.85
C GLY A 54 -19.65 2.17 -7.86
N SER A 55 -20.06 0.94 -8.21
CA SER A 55 -20.83 0.03 -7.38
C SER A 55 -20.10 -0.45 -6.13
N LEU A 56 -18.76 -0.55 -6.15
CA LEU A 56 -17.97 -0.91 -4.97
C LEU A 56 -17.86 0.25 -3.97
N ALA A 57 -17.79 1.48 -4.49
CA ALA A 57 -17.77 2.67 -3.64
C ALA A 57 -19.11 2.92 -2.94
N SER A 58 -20.24 2.52 -3.55
CA SER A 58 -21.58 2.62 -2.93
C SER A 58 -21.77 1.58 -1.83
N LYS A 59 -21.37 0.33 -2.04
CA LYS A 59 -21.48 -0.74 -1.03
C LYS A 59 -20.67 -0.49 0.24
N VAL A 60 -19.59 0.29 0.16
CA VAL A 60 -18.81 0.74 1.33
C VAL A 60 -19.49 1.91 2.06
N ARG A 61 -20.41 2.63 1.40
CA ARG A 61 -21.11 3.82 1.95
C ARG A 61 -22.44 3.51 2.62
N GLU A 62 -22.99 2.33 2.49
CA GLU A 62 -24.33 1.98 3.00
C GLU A 62 -24.36 1.62 4.50
N ARG A 63 -23.36 2.01 5.27
CA ARG A 63 -23.46 1.95 6.74
C ARG A 63 -24.09 3.24 7.30
N PRO A 64 -25.01 3.14 8.28
CA PRO A 64 -25.62 4.30 8.92
C PRO A 64 -24.55 5.27 9.44
N ILE A 65 -24.85 6.56 9.36
CA ILE A 65 -23.96 7.66 9.77
C ILE A 65 -23.50 7.53 11.23
N GLU A 66 -24.28 6.88 12.08
CA GLU A 66 -23.98 6.61 13.48
C GLU A 66 -22.74 5.73 13.69
N ASP A 67 -22.43 4.82 12.75
CA ASP A 67 -21.22 4.01 12.74
C ASP A 67 -20.01 4.70 12.05
N ALA A 68 -20.21 5.83 11.42
CA ALA A 68 -19.17 6.56 10.67
C ALA A 68 -18.09 7.19 11.55
N VAL A 69 -18.33 7.31 12.85
CA VAL A 69 -17.34 7.80 13.83
C VAL A 69 -16.26 6.73 14.11
N ARG A 70 -16.56 5.47 13.91
CA ARG A 70 -15.56 4.40 13.89
C ARG A 70 -15.22 4.11 12.44
N VAL A 71 -14.04 4.55 12.00
CA VAL A 71 -13.47 4.19 10.71
C VAL A 71 -13.44 2.66 10.64
N ALA A 72 -14.49 2.07 10.08
CA ALA A 72 -14.54 0.63 9.87
C ALA A 72 -13.38 0.24 8.95
N PRO A 73 -12.60 -0.79 9.29
CA PRO A 73 -11.57 -1.28 8.40
C PRO A 73 -12.21 -1.66 7.06
N PRO A 74 -11.50 -1.49 5.93
CA PRO A 74 -12.01 -1.89 4.62
C PRO A 74 -12.45 -3.36 4.64
N ASP A 75 -13.60 -3.65 4.05
CA ASP A 75 -14.05 -5.04 3.94
C ASP A 75 -13.31 -5.75 2.80
N TYR A 76 -12.22 -6.42 3.13
CA TYR A 76 -11.40 -7.15 2.16
C TYR A 76 -12.09 -8.37 1.53
N ARG A 77 -13.29 -8.76 1.98
CA ARG A 77 -14.07 -9.83 1.35
C ARG A 77 -14.49 -9.47 -0.07
N LEU A 78 -14.68 -8.18 -0.35
CA LEU A 78 -14.98 -7.68 -1.69
C LEU A 78 -13.81 -7.84 -2.66
N LEU A 79 -12.58 -8.00 -2.17
CA LEU A 79 -11.41 -8.25 -3.02
C LEU A 79 -11.47 -9.57 -3.80
N LYS A 80 -12.30 -10.54 -3.40
CA LYS A 80 -12.46 -11.80 -4.14
C LYS A 80 -12.95 -11.58 -5.57
N GLU A 81 -13.84 -10.61 -5.79
CA GLU A 81 -14.31 -10.26 -7.12
C GLU A 81 -13.23 -9.51 -7.92
N VAL A 82 -12.50 -8.63 -7.26
CA VAL A 82 -11.40 -7.87 -7.86
C VAL A 82 -10.28 -8.79 -8.30
N LEU A 83 -9.91 -9.77 -7.47
CA LEU A 83 -8.82 -10.73 -7.72
C LEU A 83 -9.03 -11.57 -9.00
N ARG A 84 -10.27 -11.73 -9.46
CA ARG A 84 -10.57 -12.41 -10.72
C ARG A 84 -10.25 -11.56 -11.96
N LYS A 85 -10.15 -10.24 -11.79
CA LYS A 85 -9.97 -9.27 -12.87
C LYS A 85 -8.61 -8.60 -12.83
N LEU A 86 -8.10 -8.35 -11.64
CA LEU A 86 -6.90 -7.59 -11.43
C LEU A 86 -6.19 -8.03 -10.15
N TYR A 87 -4.87 -8.19 -10.21
CA TYR A 87 -4.01 -8.25 -9.04
C TYR A 87 -2.97 -7.12 -9.12
N VAL A 88 -2.80 -6.41 -8.03
CA VAL A 88 -1.79 -5.34 -7.91
C VAL A 88 -0.76 -5.75 -6.88
N PHE A 89 0.52 -5.72 -7.23
CA PHE A 89 1.60 -5.94 -6.27
C PHE A 89 1.77 -4.75 -5.32
N PRO A 90 2.38 -4.93 -4.13
CA PRO A 90 2.77 -3.81 -3.29
C PRO A 90 3.64 -2.82 -4.08
N ALA A 91 3.39 -1.53 -3.93
CA ALA A 91 4.20 -0.55 -4.63
C ALA A 91 5.48 -0.25 -3.85
N LYS A 92 6.63 -0.39 -4.53
CA LYS A 92 7.95 -0.05 -4.01
C LYS A 92 8.29 1.41 -4.31
N PRO A 93 9.07 2.06 -3.48
CA PRO A 93 9.47 3.45 -3.74
C PRO A 93 10.52 3.48 -4.87
N TYR A 94 10.32 4.40 -5.81
CA TYR A 94 11.33 4.85 -6.75
C TYR A 94 12.04 6.09 -6.20
N ARG A 95 11.26 7.06 -5.71
CA ARG A 95 11.76 8.27 -5.04
C ARG A 95 10.87 8.58 -3.85
N LEU A 96 11.47 8.78 -2.68
CA LEU A 96 10.75 9.16 -1.46
C LEU A 96 11.12 10.57 -1.04
N ILE A 97 10.09 11.39 -0.86
CA ILE A 97 10.17 12.67 -0.19
C ILE A 97 9.29 12.56 1.05
N THR A 98 9.84 12.87 2.21
CA THR A 98 9.08 12.78 3.46
C THR A 98 9.04 14.14 4.15
N THR A 99 7.94 14.40 4.85
CA THR A 99 7.80 15.57 5.71
C THR A 99 7.26 15.14 7.06
N LYS A 100 7.52 15.96 8.08
CA LYS A 100 7.06 15.72 9.45
C LYS A 100 6.04 16.78 9.81
N MET A 101 4.94 16.34 10.41
CA MET A 101 3.93 17.22 10.98
C MET A 101 3.82 16.94 12.47
N LEU A 102 3.94 17.98 13.27
CA LEU A 102 3.74 17.92 14.70
C LEU A 102 2.26 18.14 15.00
N ALA A 103 1.62 17.13 15.57
CA ALA A 103 0.32 17.28 16.16
C ALA A 103 0.47 17.46 17.68
N VAL A 104 -0.03 18.56 18.18
CA VAL A 104 -0.08 18.86 19.62
C VAL A 104 -1.51 18.60 20.08
N ALA A 105 -1.69 17.53 20.84
CA ALA A 105 -2.97 17.26 21.50
C ALA A 105 -3.01 18.04 22.82
N GLY A 106 -3.72 19.12 22.86
CA GLY A 106 -3.80 20.01 24.03
C GLY A 106 -4.93 21.01 23.99
N GLY A 107 -5.76 20.97 22.95
CA GLY A 107 -6.99 21.75 22.91
C GLY A 107 -8.14 21.00 23.63
N GLU A 108 -8.98 21.72 24.35
CA GLU A 108 -10.10 21.17 25.14
C GLU A 108 -10.99 20.16 24.38
N ARG A 109 -11.11 20.29 23.06
CA ARG A 109 -11.93 19.38 22.24
C ARG A 109 -11.30 18.01 22.02
N LEU A 110 -9.97 17.87 22.07
CA LEU A 110 -9.28 16.58 21.91
C LEU A 110 -9.24 15.79 23.23
N VAL A 111 -9.30 16.46 24.37
CA VAL A 111 -9.36 15.82 25.70
C VAL A 111 -10.63 15.01 25.86
N GLN A 112 -11.74 15.46 25.29
CA GLN A 112 -13.02 14.75 25.36
C GLN A 112 -13.09 13.49 24.49
N LEU A 113 -12.20 13.35 23.48
CA LEU A 113 -12.17 12.20 22.60
C LEU A 113 -11.27 11.07 23.08
N VAL A 114 -10.46 11.29 24.12
CA VAL A 114 -9.59 10.28 24.72
C VAL A 114 -10.17 9.80 26.05
N PRO A 115 -10.75 8.59 26.11
CA PRO A 115 -11.49 8.11 27.28
C PRO A 115 -10.67 7.89 28.56
N LYS A 116 -9.36 8.02 28.54
CA LYS A 116 -8.46 7.84 29.69
C LYS A 116 -7.25 8.75 29.60
N PRO A 117 -7.27 9.95 30.17
CA PRO A 117 -6.09 10.77 30.26
C PRO A 117 -5.19 10.25 31.39
N LYS A 118 -4.31 9.29 31.11
CA LYS A 118 -3.20 8.92 32.01
C LYS A 118 -1.89 9.60 31.63
N ALA A 119 -1.88 10.46 30.62
CA ALA A 119 -0.69 11.15 30.17
C ALA A 119 -0.72 12.62 30.58
N MET A 120 0.34 13.09 31.19
CA MET A 120 0.57 14.49 31.44
C MET A 120 0.60 15.28 30.12
N TYR A 121 -0.10 16.39 30.07
CA TYR A 121 -0.20 17.33 28.96
C TYR A 121 1.06 18.15 28.77
N PRO A 122 1.37 18.56 27.53
CA PRO A 122 0.73 18.25 26.24
C PRO A 122 1.31 17.00 25.58
N TRP A 123 0.41 16.13 25.07
CA TRP A 123 0.82 14.99 24.28
C TRP A 123 1.24 15.46 22.88
N ARG A 124 2.48 15.23 22.51
CA ARG A 124 3.02 15.64 21.21
C ARG A 124 3.28 14.42 20.37
N VAL A 125 2.72 14.41 19.17
CA VAL A 125 2.86 13.32 18.20
C VAL A 125 3.45 13.88 16.93
N VAL A 126 4.54 13.29 16.48
CA VAL A 126 5.13 13.59 15.19
C VAL A 126 4.70 12.53 14.20
N HIS A 127 3.96 12.92 13.18
CA HIS A 127 3.63 12.05 12.06
C HIS A 127 4.53 12.36 10.89
N GLN A 128 5.19 11.34 10.37
CA GLN A 128 5.89 11.44 9.10
C GLN A 128 4.92 11.05 7.97
N TYR A 129 4.93 11.85 6.91
CA TYR A 129 4.12 11.67 5.70
C TYR A 129 5.03 11.52 4.50
N PHE A 130 4.58 10.78 3.48
CA PHE A 130 5.13 10.94 2.15
C PHE A 130 4.59 12.24 1.57
N ALA A 131 5.49 13.06 1.04
CA ALA A 131 5.18 14.38 0.50
C ALA A 131 4.99 14.34 -1.03
N PRO A 132 4.35 15.36 -1.62
CA PRO A 132 4.26 15.53 -3.06
C PRO A 132 5.63 15.40 -3.73
N GLY A 133 5.65 14.77 -4.91
CA GLY A 133 6.86 14.44 -5.63
C GLY A 133 7.48 13.09 -5.26
N SER A 134 6.95 12.37 -4.25
CA SER A 134 7.27 10.96 -4.05
C SER A 134 6.73 10.14 -5.22
N ILE A 135 7.49 9.12 -5.62
CA ILE A 135 7.16 8.23 -6.73
C ILE A 135 7.26 6.78 -6.26
N PHE A 136 6.25 5.99 -6.61
CA PHE A 136 6.20 4.57 -6.32
C PHE A 136 5.94 3.80 -7.61
N ASP A 137 6.51 2.60 -7.71
CA ASP A 137 6.34 1.71 -8.84
C ASP A 137 5.66 0.41 -8.40
N THR A 138 4.72 -0.08 -9.20
CA THR A 138 4.00 -1.33 -8.97
C THR A 138 3.77 -2.10 -10.27
N ILE A 139 3.43 -3.39 -10.16
CA ILE A 139 2.99 -4.23 -11.27
C ILE A 139 1.53 -4.62 -11.08
N LEU A 140 0.81 -4.63 -12.19
CA LEU A 140 -0.54 -5.13 -12.31
C LEU A 140 -0.55 -6.41 -13.14
N LEU A 141 -1.23 -7.44 -12.66
CA LEU A 141 -1.66 -8.59 -13.46
C LEU A 141 -3.10 -8.33 -13.86
N VAL A 142 -3.33 -8.07 -15.12
CA VAL A 142 -4.66 -7.79 -15.67
C VAL A 142 -5.20 -9.05 -16.34
N TYR A 143 -6.30 -9.58 -15.80
CA TYR A 143 -6.98 -10.76 -16.31
C TYR A 143 -8.19 -10.42 -17.19
N ASP A 144 -8.74 -9.22 -17.02
CA ASP A 144 -9.89 -8.69 -17.77
C ASP A 144 -9.34 -7.87 -18.95
N GLU A 145 -9.63 -8.29 -20.17
CA GLU A 145 -9.13 -7.65 -21.39
C GLU A 145 -9.68 -6.23 -21.59
N ASP A 146 -10.85 -5.94 -21.03
CA ASP A 146 -11.48 -4.63 -21.08
C ASP A 146 -10.99 -3.66 -19.98
N TYR A 147 -10.06 -4.10 -19.12
CA TYR A 147 -9.60 -3.27 -18.03
C TYR A 147 -8.64 -2.17 -18.51
N ILE A 148 -9.01 -0.94 -18.23
CA ILE A 148 -8.17 0.24 -18.48
C ILE A 148 -7.74 0.85 -17.14
N PRO A 149 -6.42 0.95 -16.87
CA PRO A 149 -5.92 1.57 -15.64
C PRO A 149 -6.39 3.04 -15.53
N PRO A 150 -6.84 3.47 -14.35
CA PRO A 150 -7.24 4.87 -14.13
C PRO A 150 -6.01 5.79 -14.20
N LYS A 151 -6.17 6.98 -14.75
CA LYS A 151 -5.09 8.01 -14.79
C LYS A 151 -4.82 8.65 -13.43
N THR A 152 -5.73 8.51 -12.49
CA THR A 152 -5.63 9.09 -11.13
C THR A 152 -6.24 8.14 -10.10
N ILE A 153 -5.54 7.94 -8.99
CA ILE A 153 -6.05 7.19 -7.84
C ILE A 153 -5.90 7.99 -6.55
N ARG A 154 -6.68 7.62 -5.54
CA ARG A 154 -6.62 8.21 -4.21
C ARG A 154 -6.41 7.15 -3.15
N LEU A 155 -5.45 7.37 -2.26
CA LEU A 155 -5.04 6.43 -1.22
C LEU A 155 -4.83 7.12 0.13
N GLY A 156 -4.63 6.31 1.16
CA GLY A 156 -4.26 6.74 2.49
C GLY A 156 -5.43 7.16 3.36
N VAL A 157 -5.10 7.60 4.57
CA VAL A 157 -6.09 8.10 5.55
C VAL A 157 -6.85 9.27 4.93
N LYS A 158 -8.19 9.22 5.02
CA LYS A 158 -9.10 10.21 4.42
C LYS A 158 -8.87 10.47 2.92
N ARG A 159 -8.13 9.60 2.21
CA ARG A 159 -7.83 9.70 0.77
C ARG A 159 -7.11 10.97 0.36
N TYR A 160 -6.25 11.52 1.22
CA TYR A 160 -5.47 12.72 0.92
C TYR A 160 -4.33 12.46 -0.07
N GLY A 161 -3.83 11.22 -0.17
CA GLY A 161 -2.85 10.86 -1.19
C GLY A 161 -3.52 10.79 -2.56
N VAL A 162 -3.24 11.77 -3.41
CA VAL A 162 -3.66 11.81 -4.81
C VAL A 162 -2.47 11.42 -5.67
N PHE A 163 -2.65 10.42 -6.52
CA PHE A 163 -1.61 9.95 -7.43
C PHE A 163 -2.04 10.11 -8.88
N ARG A 164 -1.16 10.66 -9.70
CA ARG A 164 -1.21 10.48 -11.14
C ARG A 164 -0.61 9.09 -11.45
N VAL A 165 -1.25 8.35 -12.30
CA VAL A 165 -0.87 6.99 -12.68
C VAL A 165 -0.43 6.99 -14.14
N GLU A 166 0.73 6.41 -14.39
CA GLU A 166 1.25 6.14 -15.72
C GLU A 166 1.54 4.65 -15.80
N CYS A 167 0.91 3.93 -16.74
CA CYS A 167 1.10 2.50 -16.92
C CYS A 167 1.60 2.20 -18.33
N VAL A 168 2.55 1.28 -18.42
CA VAL A 168 3.11 0.76 -19.67
C VAL A 168 3.13 -0.77 -19.64
N LYS A 169 3.14 -1.40 -20.81
CA LYS A 169 3.30 -2.85 -20.92
C LYS A 169 4.66 -3.27 -20.36
N ALA A 170 4.65 -4.39 -19.65
CA ALA A 170 5.82 -4.97 -19.06
C ALA A 170 6.08 -6.38 -19.62
N ASN A 171 7.35 -6.76 -19.72
CA ASN A 171 7.77 -8.04 -20.28
C ASN A 171 8.56 -8.85 -19.26
N ILE A 172 8.33 -10.16 -19.25
CA ILE A 172 9.18 -11.11 -18.51
C ILE A 172 10.48 -11.26 -19.29
N VAL A 173 11.60 -10.93 -18.65
CA VAL A 173 12.94 -10.98 -19.28
C VAL A 173 13.83 -12.08 -18.72
N GLY A 174 13.39 -12.79 -17.69
CA GLY A 174 14.14 -13.89 -17.10
C GLY A 174 13.67 -14.29 -15.72
N GLU A 175 14.55 -14.98 -15.01
CA GLU A 175 14.31 -15.46 -13.65
C GLU A 175 15.31 -14.86 -12.67
N TRP A 176 14.91 -14.84 -11.39
CA TRP A 176 15.69 -14.29 -10.29
C TRP A 176 15.64 -15.24 -9.09
N HIS A 177 16.81 -15.60 -8.56
CA HIS A 177 16.98 -16.61 -7.51
C HIS A 177 17.30 -16.02 -6.12
N TRP A 178 17.11 -14.73 -5.94
CA TRP A 178 17.42 -14.02 -4.70
C TRP A 178 16.18 -13.32 -4.15
N TYR A 179 16.36 -12.39 -3.23
CA TYR A 179 15.23 -11.67 -2.65
C TYR A 179 14.36 -10.99 -3.71
N SER A 180 13.06 -11.22 -3.61
CA SER A 180 12.05 -10.53 -4.42
C SER A 180 11.97 -9.04 -4.06
N ASP A 181 11.26 -8.28 -4.88
CA ASP A 181 10.66 -7.02 -4.44
C ASP A 181 9.62 -7.28 -3.34
N PRO A 182 9.13 -6.25 -2.60
CA PRO A 182 8.12 -6.43 -1.58
C PRO A 182 6.87 -7.13 -2.12
N VAL A 183 6.43 -8.19 -1.46
CA VAL A 183 5.26 -8.99 -1.80
C VAL A 183 4.39 -9.23 -0.57
N ASN A 184 3.11 -9.50 -0.78
CA ASN A 184 2.21 -9.92 0.28
C ASN A 184 2.42 -11.41 0.59
N VAL A 185 2.87 -11.71 1.79
CA VAL A 185 3.22 -13.07 2.23
C VAL A 185 2.02 -14.02 2.12
N ALA A 186 0.84 -13.58 2.55
CA ALA A 186 -0.37 -14.41 2.50
C ALA A 186 -0.82 -14.74 1.06
N ASP A 187 -0.55 -13.87 0.10
CA ASP A 187 -0.88 -14.13 -1.30
C ASP A 187 0.09 -15.14 -1.90
N ILE A 188 1.39 -15.02 -1.59
CA ILE A 188 2.44 -15.94 -2.05
C ILE A 188 2.20 -17.37 -1.58
N GLU A 189 1.83 -17.53 -0.31
CA GLU A 189 1.48 -18.83 0.27
C GLU A 189 0.26 -19.46 -0.43
N LYS A 190 -0.78 -18.65 -0.72
CA LYS A 190 -1.95 -19.11 -1.49
C LYS A 190 -1.61 -19.54 -2.90
N TRP A 191 -0.57 -18.98 -3.51
CA TRP A 191 -0.07 -19.39 -4.83
C TRP A 191 0.79 -20.65 -4.80
N GLY A 192 0.96 -21.24 -3.61
CA GLY A 192 1.71 -22.50 -3.43
C GLY A 192 3.22 -22.35 -3.45
N TYR A 193 3.74 -21.15 -3.20
CA TYR A 193 5.15 -20.96 -2.97
C TYR A 193 5.53 -21.24 -1.52
N THR A 194 6.71 -21.80 -1.31
CA THR A 194 7.30 -21.96 0.02
C THR A 194 8.36 -20.89 0.23
N ILE A 195 8.22 -20.13 1.34
CA ILE A 195 9.19 -19.10 1.71
C ILE A 195 10.37 -19.75 2.42
N VAL A 196 11.57 -19.58 1.86
CA VAL A 196 12.83 -20.07 2.42
C VAL A 196 13.42 -19.04 3.38
N ARG A 197 13.39 -17.78 3.00
CA ARG A 197 13.82 -16.65 3.85
C ARG A 197 12.95 -15.43 3.58
N GLN A 198 12.80 -14.59 4.58
CA GLN A 198 12.08 -13.33 4.44
C GLN A 198 12.74 -12.19 5.22
N VAL A 199 12.53 -10.98 4.71
CA VAL A 199 12.86 -9.72 5.39
C VAL A 199 11.58 -8.89 5.40
N THR A 200 11.00 -8.72 6.57
CA THR A 200 9.75 -7.96 6.76
C THR A 200 9.97 -6.48 6.45
N VAL A 201 9.15 -5.94 5.56
CA VAL A 201 9.11 -4.51 5.21
C VAL A 201 7.99 -3.82 5.99
N LEU A 202 6.86 -4.50 6.13
CA LEU A 202 5.70 -4.03 6.87
C LEU A 202 5.11 -5.18 7.67
N SER A 203 5.19 -5.09 9.00
CA SER A 203 4.60 -6.07 9.90
C SER A 203 3.07 -5.99 9.87
N PRO A 204 2.38 -7.13 9.95
CA PRO A 204 0.94 -7.15 9.98
C PRO A 204 0.44 -6.50 11.27
N LYS A 205 -0.52 -5.60 11.14
CA LYS A 205 -1.42 -5.24 12.24
C LYS A 205 -2.64 -6.15 12.17
N LYS A 206 -3.41 -6.23 13.27
CA LYS A 206 -4.62 -7.02 13.34
C LYS A 206 -5.49 -6.80 12.09
N GLY A 207 -5.62 -7.83 11.26
CA GLY A 207 -6.42 -7.82 10.02
C GLY A 207 -5.69 -7.37 8.73
N THR A 208 -4.37 -7.12 8.77
CA THR A 208 -3.57 -6.85 7.55
C THR A 208 -2.54 -7.96 7.35
N ALA A 209 -2.24 -8.26 6.08
CA ALA A 209 -1.18 -9.20 5.74
C ALA A 209 0.21 -8.55 5.84
N GLU A 210 1.22 -9.38 6.05
CA GLU A 210 2.61 -8.96 6.07
C GLU A 210 3.11 -8.67 4.65
N ILE A 211 3.88 -7.59 4.50
CA ILE A 211 4.65 -7.30 3.29
C ILE A 211 6.13 -7.59 3.58
N ALA A 212 6.71 -8.47 2.80
CA ALA A 212 8.11 -8.86 2.95
C ALA A 212 8.83 -8.98 1.60
N ARG A 213 10.15 -8.90 1.62
CA ARG A 213 11.02 -9.39 0.54
C ARG A 213 11.37 -10.84 0.86
N VAL A 214 11.18 -11.73 -0.09
CA VAL A 214 11.29 -13.18 0.14
C VAL A 214 12.26 -13.85 -0.81
N ILE A 215 12.90 -14.93 -0.32
CA ILE A 215 13.52 -15.95 -1.15
C ILE A 215 12.57 -17.15 -1.13
N LEU A 216 12.19 -17.61 -2.29
CA LEU A 216 11.26 -18.72 -2.49
C LEU A 216 11.97 -20.00 -2.89
N ASN A 217 11.28 -21.12 -2.74
CA ASN A 217 11.73 -22.44 -3.20
C ASN A 217 11.81 -22.55 -4.74
N LYS A 218 11.22 -21.62 -5.47
CA LYS A 218 11.26 -21.47 -6.93
C LYS A 218 11.73 -20.06 -7.30
N PRO A 219 12.36 -19.87 -8.46
CA PRO A 219 12.75 -18.55 -8.90
C PRO A 219 11.53 -17.64 -9.11
N VAL A 220 11.71 -16.36 -8.85
CA VAL A 220 10.73 -15.33 -9.19
C VAL A 220 11.00 -14.80 -10.60
N LYS A 221 10.00 -14.20 -11.23
CA LYS A 221 10.17 -13.62 -12.56
C LYS A 221 10.81 -12.25 -12.47
N ARG A 222 11.76 -12.01 -13.36
CA ARG A 222 12.33 -10.69 -13.64
C ARG A 222 11.52 -10.05 -14.74
N ILE A 223 10.90 -8.92 -14.42
CA ILE A 223 9.97 -8.20 -15.30
C ILE A 223 10.54 -6.80 -15.52
N GLU A 224 10.60 -6.39 -16.77
CA GLU A 224 11.09 -5.07 -17.16
C GLU A 224 10.02 -4.26 -17.88
N ALA A 225 10.05 -2.96 -17.66
CA ALA A 225 9.22 -1.98 -18.35
C ALA A 225 10.02 -0.73 -18.67
N LEU A 226 9.70 -0.09 -19.80
CA LEU A 226 10.34 1.14 -20.23
C LEU A 226 9.36 2.29 -20.12
N PHE A 227 9.66 3.22 -19.21
CA PHE A 227 8.98 4.50 -19.08
C PHE A 227 9.77 5.60 -19.79
N THR A 228 9.17 6.75 -20.01
CA THR A 228 9.87 7.93 -20.55
C THR A 228 11.06 8.32 -19.70
N GLU A 229 10.97 8.15 -18.39
CA GLU A 229 12.01 8.50 -17.41
C GLU A 229 13.05 7.37 -17.20
N GLY A 230 12.98 6.26 -17.94
CA GLY A 230 13.93 5.16 -17.90
C GLY A 230 13.32 3.78 -17.66
N ARG A 231 14.20 2.78 -17.60
CA ARG A 231 13.82 1.39 -17.37
C ARG A 231 13.55 1.13 -15.90
N ILE A 232 12.53 0.31 -15.63
CA ILE A 232 12.22 -0.23 -14.30
C ILE A 232 12.31 -1.75 -14.35
N GLU A 233 12.86 -2.33 -13.30
CA GLU A 233 12.92 -3.78 -13.09
C GLU A 233 12.15 -4.17 -11.86
N PHE A 234 11.40 -5.28 -11.97
CA PHE A 234 10.70 -5.92 -10.87
C PHE A 234 11.10 -7.39 -10.75
N LYS A 235 11.13 -7.88 -9.52
CA LYS A 235 11.47 -9.27 -9.17
C LYS A 235 10.32 -9.82 -8.32
N VAL A 236 9.34 -10.43 -8.97
CA VAL A 236 8.09 -10.86 -8.30
C VAL A 236 7.72 -12.29 -8.70
N PRO A 237 7.17 -13.07 -7.75
CA PRO A 237 6.53 -14.34 -8.07
C PRO A 237 5.24 -14.10 -8.84
N LEU A 238 4.94 -14.95 -9.79
CA LEU A 238 3.67 -14.91 -10.50
C LEU A 238 2.77 -16.05 -10.01
N PRO A 239 1.44 -15.86 -10.01
CA PRO A 239 0.49 -16.95 -9.76
C PRO A 239 0.73 -18.12 -10.72
N PRO A 240 0.44 -19.37 -10.32
CA PRO A 240 0.69 -20.55 -11.13
C PRO A 240 0.08 -20.50 -12.53
N ASN A 241 -1.06 -19.86 -12.68
CA ASN A 241 -1.76 -19.70 -13.97
C ASN A 241 -1.10 -18.64 -14.88
N CYS A 242 -0.03 -18.01 -14.44
CA CYS A 242 0.68 -16.94 -15.13
C CYS A 242 2.16 -17.27 -15.40
N GLN A 243 2.56 -18.51 -15.14
CA GLN A 243 3.94 -19.00 -15.33
C GLN A 243 4.21 -19.50 -16.73
#